data_a7f5cb537ffb3d1db9a0bfe910193fcf
#
_entry.id   a7f5cb537ffb3d1db9a0bfe910193fcf
#
_cell.length_a   1.000
_cell.length_b   1.000
_cell.length_c   1.000
_cell.angle_alpha   90.00
_cell.angle_beta   90.00
_cell.angle_gamma   90.00
#
_symmetry.space_group_name_H-M   'P 1'
#
loop_
_entity.id
_entity.type
_entity.pdbx_description
1 polymer ?
#
loop_
_entity_poly.entity_id
_entity_poly.type
_entity_poly.pdbx_seq_one_letter_code
_entity_poly.pdbx_strand_id
1 'polypeptide(L)'
;MSKVDNQSSSSVSRRSFLKMMGIGGAGVVIGASGAGNVFSFKSMFDTPEDEEKDAYEFYGKVQAGITTPTQKTCNVVSLELKSKDKSAIKDMFKQWTKMAANMTDGDAVEKDSKNPLLPPVDTGEAIGLGASKLTLTFGVSKSFMKKLGLSDKIRKDYKDLPHFPNDQIDEDYSDGDIMIQACSNDEQVTFHAVHNLIRPFRDLVKVKWSQNGFVSVKGKETPRNLMAFKDGTVNPRKTNEYKDYVFINNGWAKNGTYCIIRRIQIHIETWDRTALEEQEATFGRKRSSGAPLTGKKEFDELDLKAKDSRGEYVIPEDAHARLAREAKTSIKRRAYNYTAGTNEKTGNLETGLLFISFQKSPQQFIDIQN
;
A
#
# COMPACT_ATOMS: atom_id res chain seq x y z
N MET A 1 -59.08 -24.09 -21.84
CA MET A 1 -58.42 -23.76 -20.55
C MET A 1 -56.95 -24.11 -20.72
N SER A 2 -56.12 -23.20 -21.18
CA SER A 2 -54.66 -23.35 -21.33
C SER A 2 -53.96 -22.53 -20.25
N LYS A 3 -53.10 -23.21 -19.47
CA LYS A 3 -52.21 -22.59 -18.48
C LYS A 3 -51.13 -21.80 -19.20
N VAL A 4 -51.00 -20.55 -18.81
CA VAL A 4 -49.88 -19.69 -19.23
C VAL A 4 -48.78 -19.89 -18.21
N ASP A 5 -47.67 -20.47 -18.63
CA ASP A 5 -46.45 -20.58 -17.85
C ASP A 5 -45.74 -19.22 -17.79
N ASN A 6 -45.58 -18.74 -16.58
CA ASN A 6 -44.87 -17.50 -16.28
C ASN A 6 -43.36 -17.80 -16.22
N GLN A 7 -42.63 -17.53 -17.29
CA GLN A 7 -41.16 -17.60 -17.30
C GLN A 7 -40.59 -16.38 -16.57
N SER A 8 -40.04 -16.61 -15.39
CA SER A 8 -39.23 -15.63 -14.69
C SER A 8 -37.92 -15.38 -15.48
N SER A 9 -37.76 -14.17 -16.01
CA SER A 9 -36.51 -13.71 -16.60
C SER A 9 -35.44 -13.59 -15.52
N SER A 10 -34.56 -14.58 -15.41
CA SER A 10 -33.35 -14.47 -14.62
C SER A 10 -32.41 -13.46 -15.30
N SER A 11 -32.21 -12.30 -14.68
CA SER A 11 -31.23 -11.33 -15.12
C SER A 11 -29.83 -11.93 -14.93
N VAL A 12 -29.17 -12.28 -16.03
CA VAL A 12 -27.77 -12.71 -16.04
C VAL A 12 -26.92 -11.53 -15.57
N SER A 13 -26.16 -11.71 -14.50
CA SER A 13 -25.28 -10.65 -13.99
C SER A 13 -24.22 -10.33 -15.05
N ARG A 14 -23.79 -9.06 -15.13
CA ARG A 14 -22.73 -8.61 -16.06
C ARG A 14 -21.45 -9.44 -15.91
N ARG A 15 -21.15 -9.92 -14.73
CA ARG A 15 -20.02 -10.81 -14.42
C ARG A 15 -20.15 -12.18 -15.07
N SER A 16 -21.36 -12.75 -15.11
CA SER A 16 -21.65 -14.02 -15.81
C SER A 16 -21.57 -13.87 -17.32
N PHE A 17 -21.96 -12.71 -17.86
CA PHE A 17 -21.86 -12.39 -19.28
C PHE A 17 -20.39 -12.27 -19.73
N LEU A 18 -19.54 -11.59 -18.96
CA LEU A 18 -18.10 -11.48 -19.28
C LEU A 18 -17.36 -12.81 -19.15
N LYS A 19 -17.72 -13.65 -18.18
CA LYS A 19 -17.21 -15.03 -18.09
C LYS A 19 -17.58 -15.87 -19.33
N MET A 20 -18.79 -15.71 -19.86
CA MET A 20 -19.21 -16.40 -21.10
C MET A 20 -18.46 -15.91 -22.34
N MET A 21 -18.17 -14.60 -22.43
CA MET A 21 -17.40 -14.05 -23.57
C MET A 21 -15.93 -14.46 -23.54
N GLY A 22 -15.32 -14.63 -22.35
CA GLY A 22 -13.93 -15.13 -22.20
C GLY A 22 -13.75 -16.58 -22.63
N ILE A 23 -14.80 -17.39 -22.59
CA ILE A 23 -14.79 -18.80 -23.04
C ILE A 23 -14.99 -18.89 -24.56
N GLY A 24 -15.61 -17.90 -25.18
CA GLY A 24 -15.86 -17.87 -26.64
C GLY A 24 -14.67 -17.50 -27.52
N GLY A 25 -13.54 -17.02 -26.91
CA GLY A 25 -12.34 -16.60 -27.64
C GLY A 25 -11.31 -17.71 -27.92
N ALA A 26 -11.46 -18.90 -27.33
CA ALA A 26 -10.62 -20.04 -27.67
C ALA A 26 -11.20 -20.78 -28.84
N GLY A 27 -10.75 -20.44 -30.05
CA GLY A 27 -11.19 -21.03 -31.30
C GLY A 27 -11.12 -22.56 -31.28
N VAL A 28 -12.26 -23.17 -31.46
CA VAL A 28 -12.39 -24.61 -31.70
C VAL A 28 -11.85 -24.92 -33.10
N VAL A 29 -10.61 -25.39 -33.18
CA VAL A 29 -10.16 -26.15 -34.36
C VAL A 29 -10.38 -27.62 -34.04
N ILE A 30 -11.54 -28.15 -34.42
CA ILE A 30 -11.75 -29.59 -34.46
C ILE A 30 -11.52 -30.03 -35.88
N GLY A 31 -10.31 -30.50 -36.16
CA GLY A 31 -10.03 -31.31 -37.36
C GLY A 31 -10.63 -32.70 -37.18
N ALA A 32 -11.46 -33.10 -38.12
CA ALA A 32 -12.04 -34.43 -38.16
C ALA A 32 -10.95 -35.47 -38.48
N SER A 33 -10.64 -36.34 -37.49
CA SER A 33 -10.15 -37.70 -37.77
C SER A 33 -10.50 -38.57 -36.58
N GLY A 34 -11.28 -39.63 -36.84
CA GLY A 34 -11.82 -40.51 -35.84
C GLY A 34 -10.78 -41.37 -35.13
N ALA A 35 -10.98 -41.55 -33.88
CA ALA A 35 -10.82 -42.78 -33.09
C ALA A 35 -10.86 -42.41 -31.57
N GLY A 36 -11.72 -43.09 -30.85
CA GLY A 36 -12.14 -42.85 -29.48
C GLY A 36 -11.05 -42.63 -28.48
N ASN A 37 -11.21 -41.55 -27.77
CA ASN A 37 -10.91 -41.41 -26.34
C ASN A 37 -11.82 -40.29 -25.83
N VAL A 38 -12.84 -40.69 -25.07
CA VAL A 38 -13.68 -39.77 -24.32
C VAL A 38 -12.79 -39.21 -23.21
N PHE A 39 -12.05 -38.13 -23.52
CA PHE A 39 -11.44 -37.34 -22.45
C PHE A 39 -12.58 -36.74 -21.65
N SER A 40 -12.69 -37.22 -20.42
CA SER A 40 -13.67 -36.73 -19.46
C SER A 40 -13.41 -35.23 -19.22
N PHE A 41 -14.28 -34.38 -19.73
CA PHE A 41 -14.33 -32.93 -19.45
C PHE A 41 -14.51 -32.63 -17.94
N LYS A 42 -14.68 -33.68 -17.13
CA LYS A 42 -14.91 -33.57 -15.68
C LYS A 42 -13.66 -33.22 -14.87
N SER A 43 -12.46 -33.49 -15.39
CA SER A 43 -11.19 -33.20 -14.69
C SER A 43 -10.63 -31.80 -14.92
N MET A 44 -11.28 -30.99 -15.79
CA MET A 44 -10.87 -29.60 -16.04
C MET A 44 -11.57 -28.58 -15.10
N PHE A 45 -12.52 -29.03 -14.29
CA PHE A 45 -13.34 -28.18 -13.44
C PHE A 45 -13.29 -28.55 -11.95
N ASP A 46 -12.51 -29.56 -11.58
CA ASP A 46 -12.37 -30.00 -10.19
C ASP A 46 -10.97 -29.70 -9.63
N THR A 47 -10.62 -28.45 -9.52
CA THR A 47 -9.85 -27.91 -8.42
C THR A 47 -10.56 -26.62 -8.00
N PRO A 48 -11.16 -26.57 -6.80
CA PRO A 48 -11.30 -25.32 -6.13
C PRO A 48 -9.88 -24.93 -5.73
N GLU A 49 -9.13 -24.26 -6.61
CA GLU A 49 -8.25 -23.21 -6.09
C GLU A 49 -9.21 -22.33 -5.30
N ASP A 50 -8.98 -22.22 -3.99
CA ASP A 50 -9.58 -21.16 -3.19
C ASP A 50 -9.37 -19.87 -4.00
N GLU A 51 -10.41 -19.39 -4.71
CA GLU A 51 -10.35 -18.11 -5.41
C GLU A 51 -10.12 -17.10 -4.31
N GLU A 52 -8.85 -16.74 -4.12
CA GLU A 52 -8.43 -15.76 -3.14
C GLU A 52 -9.28 -14.51 -3.40
N LYS A 53 -10.17 -14.19 -2.46
CA LYS A 53 -11.16 -13.13 -2.61
C LYS A 53 -10.45 -11.86 -3.11
N ASP A 54 -10.87 -11.31 -4.26
CA ASP A 54 -10.25 -10.12 -4.88
C ASP A 54 -10.51 -8.82 -4.11
N ALA A 55 -11.07 -8.89 -2.90
CA ALA A 55 -11.42 -7.77 -2.05
C ALA A 55 -10.95 -7.97 -0.62
N TYR A 56 -10.59 -6.88 0.04
CA TYR A 56 -10.39 -6.82 1.48
C TYR A 56 -11.59 -6.14 2.15
N GLU A 57 -12.00 -6.68 3.32
CA GLU A 57 -13.06 -6.08 4.12
C GLU A 57 -12.65 -4.65 4.56
N PHE A 58 -13.51 -3.68 4.28
CA PHE A 58 -13.29 -2.30 4.73
C PHE A 58 -13.46 -2.16 6.24
N TYR A 59 -14.56 -2.71 6.76
CA TYR A 59 -14.84 -2.66 8.19
C TYR A 59 -14.06 -3.72 8.95
N GLY A 60 -13.47 -3.33 10.07
CA GLY A 60 -12.69 -4.26 10.88
C GLY A 60 -12.24 -3.64 12.20
N LYS A 61 -11.53 -4.43 13.00
CA LYS A 61 -10.95 -3.97 14.26
C LYS A 61 -9.87 -2.92 14.06
N VAL A 62 -9.16 -2.99 12.95
CA VAL A 62 -8.12 -2.08 12.49
C VAL A 62 -8.37 -1.74 11.04
N GLN A 63 -7.86 -0.60 10.56
CA GLN A 63 -8.00 -0.25 9.15
C GLN A 63 -7.22 -1.22 8.27
N ALA A 64 -7.82 -1.63 7.16
CA ALA A 64 -7.12 -2.33 6.08
C ALA A 64 -6.01 -1.41 5.48
N GLY A 65 -5.00 -2.02 4.85
CA GLY A 65 -3.85 -1.27 4.33
C GLY A 65 -2.70 -1.08 5.33
N ILE A 66 -2.87 -1.46 6.61
CA ILE A 66 -1.81 -1.41 7.63
C ILE A 66 -1.06 -2.75 7.67
N THR A 67 -1.77 -3.83 7.97
CA THR A 67 -1.20 -5.18 8.13
C THR A 67 -1.58 -6.16 7.04
N THR A 68 -2.47 -5.77 6.12
CA THR A 68 -2.80 -6.58 4.94
C THR A 68 -1.56 -6.83 4.07
N PRO A 69 -1.49 -7.91 3.30
CA PRO A 69 -0.41 -8.12 2.33
C PRO A 69 -0.21 -6.91 1.42
N THR A 70 1.03 -6.65 1.03
CA THR A 70 1.36 -5.48 0.19
C THR A 70 0.82 -5.70 -1.23
N GLN A 71 0.00 -4.78 -1.71
CA GLN A 71 -0.49 -4.74 -3.08
C GLN A 71 0.58 -4.15 -4.02
N LYS A 72 0.36 -4.27 -5.34
CA LYS A 72 1.33 -3.88 -6.36
C LYS A 72 1.52 -2.37 -6.46
N THR A 73 0.46 -1.59 -6.20
CA THR A 73 0.46 -0.13 -6.36
C THR A 73 -0.03 0.56 -5.10
N CYS A 74 0.41 1.78 -4.91
CA CYS A 74 -0.01 2.65 -3.83
C CYS A 74 -0.11 4.10 -4.36
N ASN A 75 -1.16 4.80 -3.96
CA ASN A 75 -1.26 6.24 -4.10
C ASN A 75 -1.45 6.84 -2.71
N VAL A 76 -0.46 7.60 -2.27
CA VAL A 76 -0.55 8.38 -1.02
C VAL A 76 -0.86 9.81 -1.37
N VAL A 77 -1.91 10.35 -0.74
CA VAL A 77 -2.30 11.74 -0.90
C VAL A 77 -2.35 12.42 0.45
N SER A 78 -1.69 13.56 0.53
CA SER A 78 -1.79 14.49 1.65
C SER A 78 -2.72 15.63 1.30
N LEU A 79 -3.70 15.86 2.14
CA LEU A 79 -4.70 16.91 1.96
C LEU A 79 -4.54 18.00 3.02
N GLU A 80 -4.82 19.23 2.61
CA GLU A 80 -4.93 20.39 3.50
C GLU A 80 -6.40 20.81 3.64
N LEU A 81 -6.82 21.07 4.89
CA LEU A 81 -8.15 21.60 5.17
C LEU A 81 -8.28 23.05 4.67
N LYS A 82 -9.32 23.32 3.88
CA LYS A 82 -9.79 24.65 3.50
C LYS A 82 -10.85 25.18 4.48
N SER A 83 -11.56 24.29 5.16
CA SER A 83 -12.62 24.62 6.10
C SER A 83 -12.25 24.20 7.52
N LYS A 84 -12.73 25.00 8.50
CA LYS A 84 -12.67 24.66 9.94
C LYS A 84 -14.02 24.24 10.50
N ASP A 85 -15.04 24.09 9.66
CA ASP A 85 -16.38 23.62 10.05
C ASP A 85 -16.33 22.14 10.43
N LYS A 86 -16.41 21.88 11.73
CA LYS A 86 -16.38 20.53 12.28
C LYS A 86 -17.53 19.66 11.79
N SER A 87 -18.71 20.24 11.56
CA SER A 87 -19.90 19.49 11.10
C SER A 87 -19.69 19.02 9.66
N ALA A 88 -19.28 19.96 8.77
CA ALA A 88 -19.01 19.67 7.37
C ALA A 88 -17.87 18.62 7.23
N ILE A 89 -16.78 18.76 8.01
CA ILE A 89 -15.69 17.79 8.00
C ILE A 89 -16.14 16.41 8.54
N LYS A 90 -16.97 16.38 9.60
CA LYS A 90 -17.52 15.10 10.09
C LYS A 90 -18.40 14.43 9.04
N ASP A 91 -19.22 15.18 8.32
CA ASP A 91 -20.09 14.64 7.28
C ASP A 91 -19.29 14.16 6.05
N MET A 92 -18.22 14.86 5.70
CA MET A 92 -17.24 14.37 4.72
C MET A 92 -16.68 12.99 5.11
N PHE A 93 -16.20 12.81 6.34
CA PHE A 93 -15.70 11.50 6.79
C PHE A 93 -16.75 10.40 6.79
N LYS A 94 -18.02 10.71 7.10
CA LYS A 94 -19.12 9.74 6.99
C LYS A 94 -19.35 9.31 5.54
N GLN A 95 -19.32 10.27 4.61
CA GLN A 95 -19.48 9.97 3.19
C GLN A 95 -18.26 9.19 2.66
N TRP A 96 -17.03 9.59 3.02
CA TRP A 96 -15.83 8.81 2.70
C TRP A 96 -15.90 7.37 3.20
N THR A 97 -16.43 7.15 4.41
CA THR A 97 -16.60 5.80 4.96
C THR A 97 -17.51 4.95 4.07
N LYS A 98 -18.64 5.51 3.61
CA LYS A 98 -19.58 4.82 2.72
C LYS A 98 -18.96 4.56 1.34
N MET A 99 -18.35 5.59 0.75
CA MET A 99 -17.69 5.49 -0.56
C MET A 99 -16.54 4.48 -0.54
N ALA A 100 -15.71 4.52 0.50
CA ALA A 100 -14.59 3.60 0.66
C ALA A 100 -15.05 2.14 0.82
N ALA A 101 -16.11 1.89 1.59
CA ALA A 101 -16.69 0.55 1.73
C ALA A 101 -17.16 0.00 0.38
N ASN A 102 -17.89 0.81 -0.42
CA ASN A 102 -18.34 0.40 -1.74
C ASN A 102 -17.16 0.11 -2.68
N MET A 103 -16.18 1.01 -2.76
CA MET A 103 -15.04 0.85 -3.65
C MET A 103 -14.15 -0.35 -3.29
N THR A 104 -13.97 -0.65 -2.00
CA THR A 104 -13.19 -1.83 -1.58
C THR A 104 -13.90 -3.14 -1.88
N ASP A 105 -15.22 -3.14 -2.05
CA ASP A 105 -16.00 -4.28 -2.55
C ASP A 105 -16.02 -4.36 -4.10
N GLY A 106 -15.44 -3.36 -4.79
CA GLY A 106 -15.41 -3.27 -6.25
C GLY A 106 -16.68 -2.66 -6.86
N ASP A 107 -17.47 -2.01 -6.04
CA ASP A 107 -18.69 -1.30 -6.45
C ASP A 107 -18.40 0.18 -6.75
N ALA A 108 -19.30 0.83 -7.48
CA ALA A 108 -19.28 2.28 -7.66
C ALA A 108 -19.47 3.00 -6.31
N VAL A 109 -18.92 4.22 -6.18
CA VAL A 109 -19.04 5.02 -4.94
C VAL A 109 -20.48 5.23 -4.52
N GLU A 110 -21.37 5.44 -5.50
CA GLU A 110 -22.81 5.53 -5.35
C GLU A 110 -23.48 5.29 -6.71
N LYS A 111 -24.79 5.05 -6.73
CA LYS A 111 -25.55 4.93 -7.99
C LYS A 111 -25.70 6.31 -8.65
N ASP A 112 -25.49 6.36 -9.94
CA ASP A 112 -25.72 7.56 -10.73
C ASP A 112 -27.17 8.01 -10.70
N SER A 113 -27.35 9.33 -10.90
CA SER A 113 -28.67 9.91 -11.14
C SER A 113 -29.31 9.30 -12.39
N LYS A 114 -30.63 9.13 -12.38
CA LYS A 114 -31.39 8.76 -13.57
C LYS A 114 -31.44 9.88 -14.62
N ASN A 115 -31.11 11.12 -14.22
CA ASN A 115 -31.05 12.27 -15.12
C ASN A 115 -29.69 12.32 -15.83
N PRO A 116 -29.64 12.06 -17.17
CA PRO A 116 -28.36 12.02 -17.90
C PRO A 116 -27.75 13.41 -18.12
N LEU A 117 -28.45 14.48 -17.74
CA LEU A 117 -27.92 15.86 -17.81
C LEU A 117 -27.13 16.26 -16.57
N LEU A 118 -27.10 15.43 -15.53
CA LEU A 118 -26.28 15.63 -14.35
C LEU A 118 -24.94 14.93 -14.52
N PRO A 119 -23.85 15.50 -13.97
CA PRO A 119 -22.57 14.81 -13.91
C PRO A 119 -22.72 13.46 -13.17
N PRO A 120 -21.97 12.41 -13.58
CA PRO A 120 -22.01 11.13 -12.89
C PRO A 120 -21.51 11.28 -11.45
N VAL A 121 -22.08 10.49 -10.54
CA VAL A 121 -21.64 10.46 -9.14
C VAL A 121 -20.30 9.73 -9.03
N ASP A 122 -20.19 8.59 -9.72
CA ASP A 122 -18.94 7.86 -9.88
C ASP A 122 -18.22 8.33 -11.15
N THR A 123 -16.90 8.56 -11.08
CA THR A 123 -16.12 9.03 -12.24
C THR A 123 -15.83 7.93 -13.26
N GLY A 124 -16.04 6.67 -12.90
CA GLY A 124 -16.10 5.54 -13.82
C GLY A 124 -14.76 4.95 -14.26
N GLU A 125 -13.61 5.45 -13.80
CA GLU A 125 -12.30 4.95 -14.25
C GLU A 125 -12.07 3.46 -13.91
N ALA A 126 -12.70 2.96 -12.82
CA ALA A 126 -12.57 1.57 -12.40
C ALA A 126 -13.71 0.65 -12.87
N ILE A 127 -14.56 1.09 -13.79
CA ILE A 127 -15.64 0.26 -14.32
C ILE A 127 -15.07 -1.02 -14.94
N GLY A 128 -15.48 -2.18 -14.42
CA GLY A 128 -15.07 -3.50 -14.90
C GLY A 128 -13.76 -4.04 -14.33
N LEU A 129 -13.02 -3.26 -13.51
CA LEU A 129 -11.77 -3.71 -12.91
C LEU A 129 -11.98 -4.47 -11.58
N GLY A 130 -13.17 -4.40 -10.99
CA GLY A 130 -13.48 -5.02 -9.70
C GLY A 130 -12.74 -4.34 -8.53
N ALA A 131 -12.65 -5.04 -7.41
CA ALA A 131 -12.01 -4.51 -6.20
C ALA A 131 -10.48 -4.46 -6.30
N SER A 132 -9.86 -5.36 -7.05
CA SER A 132 -8.41 -5.47 -7.24
C SER A 132 -7.61 -5.38 -5.93
N LYS A 133 -8.16 -5.97 -4.86
CA LYS A 133 -7.61 -5.92 -3.49
C LYS A 133 -7.43 -4.48 -2.97
N LEU A 134 -8.30 -3.55 -3.35
CA LEU A 134 -8.22 -2.16 -2.86
C LEU A 134 -8.30 -2.10 -1.34
N THR A 135 -7.42 -1.31 -0.75
CA THR A 135 -7.49 -0.88 0.65
C THR A 135 -7.37 0.64 0.73
N LEU A 136 -8.17 1.23 1.59
CA LEU A 136 -8.16 2.67 1.87
C LEU A 136 -7.88 2.88 3.35
N THR A 137 -6.79 3.58 3.64
CA THR A 137 -6.34 3.89 5.00
C THR A 137 -6.33 5.40 5.18
N PHE A 138 -6.94 5.87 6.26
CA PHE A 138 -7.07 7.30 6.55
C PHE A 138 -6.27 7.66 7.79
N GLY A 139 -5.56 8.78 7.75
CA GLY A 139 -4.82 9.33 8.87
C GLY A 139 -5.07 10.82 9.02
N VAL A 140 -4.89 11.35 10.24
CA VAL A 140 -4.97 12.77 10.55
C VAL A 140 -3.76 13.23 11.33
N SER A 141 -3.29 14.44 11.03
CA SER A 141 -2.11 15.03 11.65
C SER A 141 -2.47 15.85 12.91
N LYS A 142 -1.44 16.29 13.63
CA LYS A 142 -1.61 17.30 14.69
C LYS A 142 -2.19 18.60 14.15
N SER A 143 -1.82 18.99 12.93
CA SER A 143 -2.34 20.20 12.27
C SER A 143 -3.85 20.11 12.10
N PHE A 144 -4.36 18.98 11.61
CA PHE A 144 -5.81 18.70 11.56
C PHE A 144 -6.48 18.90 12.91
N MET A 145 -5.92 18.28 13.96
CA MET A 145 -6.49 18.37 15.31
C MET A 145 -6.52 19.82 15.81
N LYS A 146 -5.44 20.56 15.61
CA LYS A 146 -5.34 21.96 16.01
C LYS A 146 -6.32 22.85 15.24
N LYS A 147 -6.40 22.69 13.89
CA LYS A 147 -7.30 23.48 13.02
C LYS A 147 -8.77 23.32 13.41
N LEU A 148 -9.15 22.13 13.88
CA LEU A 148 -10.50 21.83 14.34
C LEU A 148 -10.71 22.03 15.84
N GLY A 149 -9.78 22.68 16.58
CA GLY A 149 -9.92 22.92 18.01
C GLY A 149 -10.06 21.64 18.84
N LEU A 150 -9.30 20.59 18.48
CA LEU A 150 -9.24 19.29 19.14
C LEU A 150 -7.87 19.07 19.80
N SER A 151 -7.17 20.14 20.17
CA SER A 151 -5.82 20.07 20.73
C SER A 151 -5.76 19.26 22.03
N ASP A 152 -6.82 19.26 22.81
CA ASP A 152 -6.99 18.48 24.05
C ASP A 152 -7.04 16.96 23.79
N LYS A 153 -7.35 16.55 22.56
CA LYS A 153 -7.40 15.14 22.13
C LYS A 153 -6.06 14.65 21.58
N ILE A 154 -5.08 15.55 21.37
CA ILE A 154 -3.76 15.13 20.90
C ILE A 154 -3.10 14.32 22.01
N ARG A 155 -2.72 13.09 21.68
CA ARG A 155 -2.06 12.19 22.62
C ARG A 155 -0.67 12.73 23.00
N LYS A 156 -0.27 12.55 24.26
CA LYS A 156 1.04 12.99 24.75
C LYS A 156 2.23 12.29 24.07
N ASP A 157 2.00 11.06 23.60
CA ASP A 157 3.00 10.25 22.89
C ASP A 157 3.06 10.54 21.38
N TYR A 158 2.20 11.43 20.85
CA TYR A 158 2.29 11.90 19.47
C TYR A 158 3.39 12.95 19.36
N LYS A 159 4.63 12.49 19.17
CA LYS A 159 5.78 13.36 18.94
C LYS A 159 5.86 13.77 17.47
N ASP A 160 6.33 14.99 17.22
CA ASP A 160 6.77 15.40 15.89
C ASP A 160 8.14 14.77 15.63
N LEU A 161 8.46 14.51 14.37
CA LEU A 161 9.79 14.05 13.99
C LEU A 161 10.77 15.20 14.17
N PRO A 162 11.95 14.94 14.78
CA PRO A 162 13.03 15.92 14.80
C PRO A 162 13.60 16.07 13.39
N HIS A 163 14.41 17.09 13.16
CA HIS A 163 15.27 17.15 12.00
C HIS A 163 16.40 16.11 12.21
N PHE A 164 16.49 15.15 11.28
CA PHE A 164 17.55 14.14 11.30
C PHE A 164 18.80 14.67 10.58
N PRO A 165 20.00 14.24 10.97
CA PRO A 165 21.21 14.56 10.23
C PRO A 165 21.09 14.21 8.76
N ASN A 166 21.58 15.09 7.89
CA ASN A 166 21.56 14.94 6.43
C ASN A 166 20.17 14.96 5.75
N ASP A 167 19.08 15.20 6.47
CA ASP A 167 17.78 15.41 5.85
C ASP A 167 17.79 16.67 4.97
N GLN A 168 17.32 16.52 3.73
CA GLN A 168 17.05 17.60 2.78
C GLN A 168 15.54 17.62 2.53
N ILE A 169 14.81 18.21 3.49
CA ILE A 169 13.34 18.21 3.46
C ILE A 169 12.84 19.09 2.33
N ASP A 170 12.01 18.54 1.48
CA ASP A 170 11.27 19.25 0.44
C ASP A 170 9.89 19.63 0.98
N GLU A 171 9.64 20.94 1.10
CA GLU A 171 8.39 21.47 1.65
C GLU A 171 7.19 21.17 0.76
N ASP A 172 7.39 21.01 -0.55
CA ASP A 172 6.32 20.66 -1.49
C ASP A 172 5.77 19.25 -1.25
N TYR A 173 6.58 18.37 -0.68
CA TYR A 173 6.20 16.98 -0.31
C TYR A 173 6.11 16.76 1.21
N SER A 174 5.93 17.83 1.98
CA SER A 174 5.91 17.76 3.44
C SER A 174 4.55 18.17 4.02
N ASP A 175 4.26 17.67 5.23
CA ASP A 175 3.07 17.99 6.01
C ASP A 175 1.72 17.66 5.34
N GLY A 176 0.66 18.19 5.94
CA GLY A 176 -0.74 18.06 5.57
C GLY A 176 -1.62 17.77 6.77
N ASP A 177 -2.92 17.84 6.57
CA ASP A 177 -3.90 17.65 7.63
C ASP A 177 -4.46 16.23 7.64
N ILE A 178 -4.76 15.69 6.45
CA ILE A 178 -5.34 14.37 6.26
C ILE A 178 -4.48 13.59 5.28
N MET A 179 -4.24 12.32 5.57
CA MET A 179 -3.60 11.37 4.68
C MET A 179 -4.62 10.36 4.20
N ILE A 180 -4.62 10.07 2.90
CA ILE A 180 -5.28 8.93 2.27
C ILE A 180 -4.19 8.04 1.67
N GLN A 181 -4.15 6.77 2.08
CA GLN A 181 -3.34 5.74 1.45
C GLN A 181 -4.28 4.78 0.71
N ALA A 182 -4.25 4.80 -0.61
CA ALA A 182 -4.96 3.86 -1.47
C ALA A 182 -3.96 2.84 -2.03
N CYS A 183 -4.15 1.55 -1.73
CA CYS A 183 -3.32 0.48 -2.28
C CYS A 183 -4.18 -0.54 -3.00
N SER A 184 -3.72 -1.02 -4.16
CA SER A 184 -4.43 -1.99 -4.99
C SER A 184 -3.44 -2.80 -5.84
N ASN A 185 -3.92 -3.87 -6.46
CA ASN A 185 -3.17 -4.58 -7.50
C ASN A 185 -3.32 -3.93 -8.89
N ASP A 186 -4.12 -2.86 -8.99
CA ASP A 186 -4.36 -2.09 -10.20
C ASP A 186 -4.19 -0.58 -9.91
N GLU A 187 -3.37 0.11 -10.69
CA GLU A 187 -3.07 1.52 -10.49
C GLU A 187 -4.28 2.42 -10.80
N GLN A 188 -5.09 2.05 -11.79
CA GLN A 188 -6.29 2.81 -12.16
C GLN A 188 -7.35 2.75 -11.05
N VAL A 189 -7.44 1.62 -10.33
CA VAL A 189 -8.31 1.48 -9.16
C VAL A 189 -7.85 2.38 -8.02
N THR A 190 -6.53 2.53 -7.77
CA THR A 190 -6.04 3.47 -6.75
C THR A 190 -6.32 4.92 -7.12
N PHE A 191 -6.16 5.29 -8.40
CA PHE A 191 -6.48 6.62 -8.91
C PHE A 191 -7.97 6.93 -8.75
N HIS A 192 -8.84 6.03 -9.23
CA HIS A 192 -10.30 6.13 -9.13
C HIS A 192 -10.74 6.37 -7.68
N ALA A 193 -10.19 5.59 -6.74
CA ALA A 193 -10.55 5.70 -5.33
C ALA A 193 -10.19 7.09 -4.76
N VAL A 194 -8.98 7.56 -4.98
CA VAL A 194 -8.53 8.88 -4.52
C VAL A 194 -9.31 10.00 -5.18
N HIS A 195 -9.53 9.92 -6.50
CA HIS A 195 -10.25 10.94 -7.26
C HIS A 195 -11.70 11.11 -6.74
N ASN A 196 -12.40 10.01 -6.57
CA ASN A 196 -13.78 10.05 -6.07
C ASN A 196 -13.88 10.52 -4.62
N LEU A 197 -12.92 10.18 -3.75
CA LEU A 197 -12.91 10.70 -2.37
C LEU A 197 -12.69 12.22 -2.32
N ILE A 198 -11.90 12.79 -3.22
CA ILE A 198 -11.55 14.22 -3.17
C ILE A 198 -12.56 15.08 -3.94
N ARG A 199 -13.03 14.62 -5.08
CA ARG A 199 -13.85 15.41 -6.02
C ARG A 199 -15.06 16.11 -5.38
N PRO A 200 -15.89 15.43 -4.57
CA PRO A 200 -17.09 16.06 -3.99
C PRO A 200 -16.79 17.06 -2.88
N PHE A 201 -15.56 17.07 -2.34
CA PHE A 201 -15.20 17.84 -1.15
C PHE A 201 -14.11 18.88 -1.39
N ARG A 202 -13.94 19.33 -2.64
CA ARG A 202 -12.96 20.36 -3.02
C ARG A 202 -13.13 21.70 -2.31
N ASP A 203 -14.31 21.96 -1.77
CA ASP A 203 -14.56 23.14 -0.94
C ASP A 203 -14.04 22.97 0.50
N LEU A 204 -13.89 21.75 0.98
CA LEU A 204 -13.44 21.42 2.34
C LEU A 204 -11.95 21.09 2.40
N VAL A 205 -11.40 20.49 1.34
CA VAL A 205 -10.01 20.03 1.26
C VAL A 205 -9.37 20.39 -0.09
N LYS A 206 -8.05 20.49 -0.08
CA LYS A 206 -7.24 20.55 -1.31
C LYS A 206 -6.08 19.54 -1.19
N VAL A 207 -5.65 19.01 -2.32
CA VAL A 207 -4.41 18.21 -2.37
C VAL A 207 -3.24 19.14 -2.07
N LYS A 208 -2.41 18.75 -1.11
CA LYS A 208 -1.14 19.40 -0.83
C LYS A 208 -0.04 18.73 -1.66
N TRP A 209 0.07 17.43 -1.57
CA TRP A 209 0.94 16.61 -2.42
C TRP A 209 0.37 15.22 -2.59
N SER A 210 0.86 14.53 -3.60
CA SER A 210 0.57 13.10 -3.81
C SER A 210 1.80 12.39 -4.35
N GLN A 211 1.90 11.09 -4.07
CA GLN A 211 2.96 10.24 -4.59
C GLN A 211 2.41 8.85 -4.92
N ASN A 212 2.55 8.46 -6.17
CA ASN A 212 2.34 7.09 -6.61
C ASN A 212 3.56 6.24 -6.29
N GLY A 213 3.33 4.99 -5.94
CA GLY A 213 4.36 4.02 -5.71
C GLY A 213 3.99 2.65 -6.29
N PHE A 214 5.00 1.87 -6.59
CA PHE A 214 4.84 0.52 -7.13
C PHE A 214 5.79 -0.45 -6.47
N VAL A 215 5.40 -1.71 -6.44
CA VAL A 215 6.25 -2.81 -5.99
C VAL A 215 5.87 -4.08 -6.73
N SER A 216 6.87 -4.86 -7.12
CA SER A 216 6.65 -6.19 -7.68
C SER A 216 6.85 -7.24 -6.60
N VAL A 217 5.81 -8.02 -6.34
CA VAL A 217 5.84 -9.13 -5.39
C VAL A 217 5.52 -10.41 -6.16
N LYS A 218 6.40 -11.41 -6.06
CA LYS A 218 6.18 -12.74 -6.63
C LYS A 218 5.88 -13.72 -5.48
N GLY A 219 4.65 -14.15 -5.37
CA GLY A 219 4.23 -15.06 -4.30
C GLY A 219 4.46 -14.45 -2.91
N LYS A 220 5.20 -15.16 -2.05
CA LYS A 220 5.54 -14.75 -0.68
C LYS A 220 6.94 -14.13 -0.55
N GLU A 221 7.61 -13.82 -1.66
CA GLU A 221 8.94 -13.24 -1.64
C GLU A 221 8.93 -11.81 -1.07
N THR A 222 10.04 -11.43 -0.44
CA THR A 222 10.26 -10.05 -0.02
C THR A 222 10.59 -9.21 -1.26
N PRO A 223 9.87 -8.10 -1.50
CA PRO A 223 10.10 -7.24 -2.66
C PRO A 223 11.47 -6.56 -2.61
N ARG A 224 11.90 -6.00 -3.75
CA ARG A 224 13.14 -5.23 -3.84
C ARG A 224 12.85 -3.75 -4.01
N ASN A 225 13.70 -2.94 -3.39
CA ASN A 225 13.77 -1.51 -3.68
C ASN A 225 14.59 -1.22 -4.95
N LEU A 226 14.67 0.05 -5.37
CA LEU A 226 15.40 0.45 -6.58
C LEU A 226 16.93 0.38 -6.43
N MET A 227 17.45 0.18 -5.22
CA MET A 227 18.85 -0.16 -4.98
C MET A 227 19.10 -1.67 -5.13
N ALA A 228 18.11 -2.45 -5.58
CA ALA A 228 18.11 -3.89 -5.81
C ALA A 228 18.15 -4.76 -4.55
N PHE A 229 18.05 -4.20 -3.34
CA PHE A 229 18.02 -4.95 -2.09
C PHE A 229 16.59 -5.30 -1.67
N LYS A 230 16.44 -6.44 -0.96
CA LYS A 230 15.16 -6.85 -0.39
C LYS A 230 14.73 -5.92 0.74
N ASP A 231 13.50 -5.41 0.67
CA ASP A 231 12.93 -4.48 1.64
C ASP A 231 11.71 -5.09 2.33
N GLY A 232 11.76 -5.19 3.65
CA GLY A 232 10.70 -5.78 4.46
C GLY A 232 11.03 -7.12 5.09
N THR A 233 12.25 -7.63 4.98
CA THR A 233 12.68 -8.90 5.57
C THR A 233 12.38 -8.99 7.08
N VAL A 234 12.58 -7.91 7.83
CA VAL A 234 12.44 -7.85 9.30
C VAL A 234 11.15 -7.11 9.72
N ASN A 235 10.10 -7.18 8.93
CA ASN A 235 8.81 -6.62 9.32
C ASN A 235 8.11 -7.49 10.38
N PRO A 236 7.37 -6.90 11.34
CA PRO A 236 6.41 -7.61 12.16
C PRO A 236 5.41 -8.37 11.27
N ARG A 237 5.15 -9.63 11.60
CA ARG A 237 4.28 -10.52 10.81
C ARG A 237 3.24 -11.26 11.66
N LYS A 238 3.46 -11.36 12.97
CA LYS A 238 2.63 -12.11 13.91
C LYS A 238 1.70 -11.18 14.68
N THR A 239 0.57 -11.70 15.12
CA THR A 239 -0.44 -10.94 15.87
C THR A 239 0.09 -10.31 17.16
N ASN A 240 0.96 -11.01 17.88
CA ASN A 240 1.61 -10.46 19.08
C ASN A 240 2.56 -9.30 18.73
N GLU A 241 3.36 -9.42 17.67
CA GLU A 241 4.25 -8.36 17.19
C GLU A 241 3.45 -7.11 16.78
N TYR A 242 2.28 -7.29 16.15
CA TYR A 242 1.41 -6.16 15.82
C TYR A 242 0.88 -5.44 17.06
N LYS A 243 0.54 -6.18 18.13
CA LYS A 243 0.13 -5.59 19.41
C LYS A 243 1.27 -4.85 20.11
N ASP A 244 2.48 -5.39 20.00
CA ASP A 244 3.64 -4.86 20.70
C ASP A 244 4.20 -3.63 19.99
N TYR A 245 4.23 -3.61 18.67
CA TYR A 245 4.95 -2.60 17.90
C TYR A 245 4.08 -1.71 17.01
N VAL A 246 2.86 -2.13 16.60
CA VAL A 246 2.10 -1.42 15.57
C VAL A 246 0.89 -0.69 16.12
N PHE A 247 0.04 -1.37 16.88
CA PHE A 247 -1.24 -0.80 17.29
C PHE A 247 -1.21 -0.19 18.69
N ILE A 248 -1.85 0.97 18.82
CA ILE A 248 -2.10 1.63 20.08
C ILE A 248 -3.09 0.77 20.90
N ASN A 249 -2.79 0.53 22.17
CA ASN A 249 -3.57 -0.37 23.00
C ASN A 249 -4.52 0.32 24.00
N ASN A 250 -4.51 1.66 24.07
CA ASN A 250 -5.27 2.42 25.06
C ASN A 250 -5.85 3.73 24.52
N GLY A 251 -6.77 4.28 25.32
CA GLY A 251 -7.39 5.57 25.05
C GLY A 251 -8.29 5.57 23.81
N TRP A 252 -8.65 6.76 23.35
CA TRP A 252 -9.55 6.96 22.22
C TRP A 252 -8.97 6.45 20.88
N ALA A 253 -7.64 6.40 20.78
CA ALA A 253 -6.94 5.92 19.58
C ALA A 253 -6.62 4.40 19.63
N LYS A 254 -7.24 3.64 20.53
CA LYS A 254 -7.06 2.18 20.62
C LYS A 254 -7.34 1.52 19.26
N ASN A 255 -6.47 0.60 18.86
CA ASN A 255 -6.44 -0.08 17.55
C ASN A 255 -6.02 0.83 16.37
N GLY A 256 -5.76 2.12 16.62
CA GLY A 256 -5.07 2.99 15.67
C GLY A 256 -3.57 2.76 15.69
N THR A 257 -2.87 3.48 14.84
CA THR A 257 -1.41 3.46 14.71
C THR A 257 -0.91 4.84 14.33
N TYR A 258 0.34 5.14 14.62
CA TYR A 258 1.00 6.28 14.01
C TYR A 258 1.54 5.86 12.64
N CYS A 259 1.37 6.74 11.66
CA CYS A 259 1.91 6.55 10.32
C CYS A 259 2.98 7.61 10.06
N ILE A 260 4.15 7.17 9.59
CA ILE A 260 5.22 8.04 9.13
C ILE A 260 5.44 7.77 7.66
N ILE A 261 5.45 8.84 6.85
CA ILE A 261 5.66 8.79 5.42
C ILE A 261 6.87 9.66 5.10
N ARG A 262 7.81 9.09 4.34
CA ARG A 262 8.96 9.82 3.81
C ARG A 262 9.12 9.50 2.34
N ARG A 263 9.22 10.54 1.50
CA ARG A 263 9.59 10.43 0.11
C ARG A 263 11.12 10.52 0.04
N ILE A 264 11.77 9.36 -0.04
CA ILE A 264 13.24 9.26 0.01
C ILE A 264 13.76 9.20 -1.43
N GLN A 265 14.46 10.23 -1.87
CA GLN A 265 15.13 10.23 -3.17
C GLN A 265 16.31 9.25 -3.17
N ILE A 266 16.46 8.49 -4.24
CA ILE A 266 17.60 7.60 -4.48
C ILE A 266 18.37 8.14 -5.68
N HIS A 267 19.63 8.48 -5.47
CA HIS A 267 20.56 8.89 -6.52
C HIS A 267 21.12 7.65 -7.21
N ILE A 268 20.31 7.02 -8.11
CA ILE A 268 20.69 5.74 -8.73
C ILE A 268 21.96 5.83 -9.56
N GLU A 269 22.19 6.93 -10.26
CA GLU A 269 23.38 7.12 -11.09
C GLU A 269 24.67 7.16 -10.25
N THR A 270 24.58 7.53 -8.97
CA THR A 270 25.69 7.42 -8.02
C THR A 270 25.81 6.00 -7.49
N TRP A 271 24.66 5.41 -7.12
CA TRP A 271 24.59 4.04 -6.62
C TRP A 271 25.13 3.00 -7.61
N ASP A 272 24.84 3.16 -8.91
CA ASP A 272 25.26 2.25 -9.96
C ASP A 272 26.79 2.18 -10.15
N ARG A 273 27.51 3.21 -9.70
CA ARG A 273 28.96 3.26 -9.74
C ARG A 273 29.64 2.67 -8.51
N THR A 274 28.87 2.36 -7.47
CA THR A 274 29.36 1.75 -6.23
C THR A 274 29.63 0.26 -6.45
N ALA A 275 30.79 -0.23 -6.02
CA ALA A 275 31.15 -1.63 -6.14
C ALA A 275 30.15 -2.53 -5.41
N LEU A 276 29.92 -3.76 -5.92
CA LEU A 276 28.96 -4.68 -5.31
C LEU A 276 29.27 -4.98 -3.84
N GLU A 277 30.56 -5.13 -3.50
CA GLU A 277 30.99 -5.37 -2.13
C GLU A 277 30.60 -4.21 -1.21
N GLU A 278 30.78 -2.98 -1.63
CA GLU A 278 30.40 -1.78 -0.90
C GLU A 278 28.88 -1.64 -0.77
N GLN A 279 28.12 -1.97 -1.85
CA GLN A 279 26.67 -2.01 -1.80
C GLN A 279 26.18 -3.02 -0.75
N GLU A 280 26.75 -4.22 -0.75
CA GLU A 280 26.39 -5.27 0.21
C GLU A 280 26.82 -4.93 1.64
N ALA A 281 27.99 -4.29 1.82
CA ALA A 281 28.47 -3.78 3.10
C ALA A 281 27.53 -2.70 3.66
N THR A 282 27.12 -1.72 2.85
CA THR A 282 26.16 -0.67 3.23
C THR A 282 24.86 -1.25 3.78
N PHE A 283 24.34 -2.32 3.18
CA PHE A 283 23.12 -2.96 3.67
C PHE A 283 23.38 -4.00 4.77
N GLY A 284 24.59 -4.54 4.88
CA GLY A 284 24.92 -5.67 5.74
C GLY A 284 24.32 -7.00 5.24
N ARG A 285 23.94 -7.07 3.95
CA ARG A 285 23.23 -8.18 3.33
C ARG A 285 23.67 -8.42 1.88
N LYS A 286 23.57 -9.66 1.43
CA LYS A 286 23.80 -10.04 0.03
C LYS A 286 22.67 -9.52 -0.87
N ARG A 287 23.01 -8.80 -1.92
CA ARG A 287 22.06 -8.25 -2.89
C ARG A 287 21.26 -9.36 -3.58
N SER A 288 21.91 -10.44 -3.99
CA SER A 288 21.27 -11.54 -4.73
C SER A 288 20.22 -12.29 -3.91
N SER A 289 20.55 -12.72 -2.69
CA SER A 289 19.72 -13.58 -1.84
C SER A 289 18.95 -12.83 -0.74
N GLY A 290 19.42 -11.65 -0.32
CA GLY A 290 18.95 -10.94 0.86
C GLY A 290 19.47 -11.52 2.18
N ALA A 291 20.34 -12.56 2.12
CA ALA A 291 20.95 -13.14 3.31
C ALA A 291 21.84 -12.12 4.02
N PRO A 292 21.94 -12.14 5.37
CA PRO A 292 23.00 -11.41 6.06
C PRO A 292 24.38 -11.76 5.50
N LEU A 293 25.34 -10.86 5.56
CA LEU A 293 26.73 -11.17 5.17
C LEU A 293 27.31 -12.34 5.97
N THR A 294 26.80 -12.59 7.16
CA THR A 294 27.15 -13.71 8.05
C THR A 294 26.26 -14.94 7.88
N GLY A 295 25.28 -14.92 6.95
CA GLY A 295 24.29 -15.98 6.73
C GLY A 295 24.26 -16.50 5.30
N LYS A 296 23.36 -17.46 5.05
CA LYS A 296 23.15 -18.10 3.73
C LYS A 296 21.76 -17.87 3.16
N LYS A 297 20.74 -17.64 4.02
CA LYS A 297 19.33 -17.43 3.67
C LYS A 297 18.87 -16.05 4.12
N GLU A 298 17.85 -15.50 3.45
CA GLU A 298 17.28 -14.18 3.75
C GLU A 298 16.91 -13.97 5.22
N PHE A 299 16.33 -14.99 5.84
CA PHE A 299 15.81 -14.92 7.20
C PHE A 299 16.76 -15.44 8.27
N ASP A 300 18.02 -15.72 7.92
CA ASP A 300 19.03 -16.04 8.91
C ASP A 300 19.26 -14.83 9.86
N GLU A 301 19.63 -15.12 11.09
CA GLU A 301 19.96 -14.08 12.05
C GLU A 301 21.27 -13.38 11.69
N LEU A 302 21.35 -12.10 12.02
CA LEU A 302 22.58 -11.32 11.88
C LEU A 302 23.53 -11.65 13.03
N ASP A 303 24.71 -12.20 12.72
CA ASP A 303 25.80 -12.28 13.69
C ASP A 303 26.62 -10.99 13.65
N LEU A 304 26.27 -10.06 14.54
CA LEU A 304 26.92 -8.74 14.63
C LEU A 304 28.32 -8.79 15.28
N LYS A 305 28.74 -9.96 15.78
CA LYS A 305 30.04 -10.14 16.42
C LYS A 305 31.05 -10.84 15.51
N ALA A 306 30.59 -11.42 14.40
CA ALA A 306 31.45 -12.10 13.45
C ALA A 306 32.51 -11.15 12.88
N LYS A 307 33.75 -11.60 12.86
CA LYS A 307 34.91 -10.87 12.31
C LYS A 307 35.57 -11.65 11.18
N ASP A 308 36.14 -10.94 10.24
CA ASP A 308 36.93 -11.49 9.15
C ASP A 308 38.37 -11.83 9.62
N SER A 309 39.20 -12.30 8.69
CA SER A 309 40.61 -12.66 8.96
C SER A 309 41.51 -11.46 9.35
N ARG A 310 41.06 -10.24 9.12
CA ARG A 310 41.73 -8.98 9.50
C ARG A 310 41.27 -8.47 10.85
N GLY A 311 40.27 -9.09 11.45
CA GLY A 311 39.69 -8.67 12.71
C GLY A 311 38.56 -7.61 12.58
N GLU A 312 38.16 -7.26 11.34
CA GLU A 312 37.08 -6.33 11.03
C GLU A 312 35.71 -7.02 11.13
N TYR A 313 34.67 -6.28 11.46
CA TYR A 313 33.32 -6.84 11.47
C TYR A 313 32.85 -7.21 10.07
N VAL A 314 32.37 -8.45 9.88
CA VAL A 314 31.79 -8.93 8.61
C VAL A 314 30.56 -8.10 8.21
N ILE A 315 29.73 -7.68 9.18
CA ILE A 315 28.67 -6.69 8.98
C ILE A 315 29.20 -5.37 9.58
N PRO A 316 29.52 -4.36 8.75
CA PRO A 316 30.07 -3.09 9.22
C PRO A 316 29.23 -2.41 10.30
N GLU A 317 29.85 -1.56 11.12
CA GLU A 317 29.18 -0.87 12.21
C GLU A 317 28.10 0.10 11.72
N ASP A 318 28.31 0.72 10.58
CA ASP A 318 27.39 1.63 9.88
C ASP A 318 26.42 0.94 8.92
N ALA A 319 26.45 -0.39 8.83
CA ALA A 319 25.56 -1.15 7.96
C ALA A 319 24.10 -0.99 8.38
N HIS A 320 23.22 -0.70 7.40
CA HIS A 320 21.79 -0.49 7.63
C HIS A 320 21.13 -1.60 8.49
N ALA A 321 21.44 -2.88 8.23
CA ALA A 321 20.86 -3.99 8.97
C ALA A 321 21.34 -4.03 10.44
N ARG A 322 22.59 -3.63 10.72
CA ARG A 322 23.14 -3.53 12.09
C ARG A 322 22.44 -2.42 12.86
N LEU A 323 22.44 -1.19 12.32
CA LEU A 323 21.83 -0.03 12.96
C LEU A 323 20.34 -0.27 13.29
N ALA A 324 19.59 -0.81 12.32
CA ALA A 324 18.19 -1.15 12.54
C ALA A 324 17.99 -2.22 13.64
N ARG A 325 18.94 -3.16 13.80
CA ARG A 325 18.87 -4.19 14.86
C ARG A 325 19.24 -3.64 16.24
N GLU A 326 20.22 -2.75 16.29
CA GLU A 326 20.71 -2.14 17.53
C GLU A 326 19.71 -1.16 18.14
N ALA A 327 18.79 -0.59 17.35
CA ALA A 327 17.69 0.24 17.82
C ALA A 327 16.71 -0.49 18.78
N LYS A 328 16.75 -1.84 18.85
CA LYS A 328 15.99 -2.70 19.77
C LYS A 328 14.47 -2.46 19.76
N THR A 329 13.97 -1.91 18.68
CA THR A 329 12.55 -1.67 18.46
C THR A 329 12.16 -2.14 17.04
N SER A 330 10.88 -2.09 16.72
CA SER A 330 10.38 -2.53 15.41
C SER A 330 9.25 -1.62 14.93
N ILE A 331 9.16 -1.46 13.62
CA ILE A 331 8.09 -0.75 12.92
C ILE A 331 7.55 -1.63 11.79
N LYS A 332 6.29 -1.49 11.44
CA LYS A 332 5.71 -2.16 10.26
C LYS A 332 5.93 -1.30 9.03
N ARG A 333 6.87 -1.68 8.16
CA ARG A 333 7.14 -0.98 6.91
C ARG A 333 6.22 -1.49 5.80
N ARG A 334 5.72 -0.57 4.99
CA ARG A 334 4.93 -0.80 3.78
C ARG A 334 5.45 0.12 2.68
N ALA A 335 6.71 -0.05 2.34
CA ALA A 335 7.40 0.79 1.38
C ALA A 335 7.05 0.42 -0.07
N TYR A 336 7.09 1.43 -0.93
CA TYR A 336 6.95 1.31 -2.38
C TYR A 336 8.08 2.03 -3.08
N ASN A 337 8.45 1.58 -4.25
CA ASN A 337 9.32 2.33 -5.15
C ASN A 337 8.51 3.44 -5.81
N TYR A 338 9.16 4.54 -6.20
CA TYR A 338 8.52 5.54 -7.05
C TYR A 338 9.47 6.01 -8.15
N THR A 339 8.88 6.52 -9.23
CA THR A 339 9.55 7.33 -10.25
C THR A 339 8.73 8.58 -10.47
N ALA A 340 9.38 9.73 -10.63
CA ALA A 340 8.74 11.02 -10.84
C ALA A 340 9.28 11.74 -12.11
N GLY A 341 9.72 10.95 -13.09
CA GLY A 341 10.26 11.46 -14.34
C GLY A 341 11.74 11.77 -14.24
N THR A 342 12.15 12.88 -14.82
CA THR A 342 13.54 13.32 -14.90
C THR A 342 13.71 14.65 -14.19
N ASN A 343 14.77 14.78 -13.41
CA ASN A 343 15.16 16.05 -12.82
C ASN A 343 15.67 16.99 -13.91
N GLU A 344 14.98 18.09 -14.15
CA GLU A 344 15.29 19.02 -15.25
C GLU A 344 16.67 19.67 -15.12
N LYS A 345 17.19 19.82 -13.90
CA LYS A 345 18.48 20.46 -13.65
C LYS A 345 19.67 19.54 -13.90
N THR A 346 19.51 18.24 -13.60
CA THR A 346 20.61 17.28 -13.66
C THR A 346 20.51 16.30 -14.83
N GLY A 347 19.32 16.15 -15.42
CA GLY A 347 19.02 15.13 -16.42
C GLY A 347 18.91 13.71 -15.86
N ASN A 348 19.05 13.54 -14.55
CA ASN A 348 18.98 12.24 -13.88
C ASN A 348 17.52 11.81 -13.65
N LEU A 349 17.30 10.50 -13.48
CA LEU A 349 16.00 9.98 -13.13
C LEU A 349 15.61 10.42 -11.70
N GLU A 350 14.42 10.95 -11.54
CA GLU A 350 13.86 11.23 -10.23
C GLU A 350 13.15 9.99 -9.69
N THR A 351 13.86 9.25 -8.85
CA THR A 351 13.42 7.96 -8.33
C THR A 351 13.66 7.87 -6.84
N GLY A 352 12.97 6.93 -6.20
CA GLY A 352 13.19 6.74 -4.78
C GLY A 352 12.31 5.71 -4.13
N LEU A 353 12.24 5.81 -2.81
CA LEU A 353 11.43 4.99 -1.94
C LEU A 353 10.35 5.85 -1.28
N LEU A 354 9.10 5.54 -1.55
CA LEU A 354 7.98 6.00 -0.75
C LEU A 354 7.94 5.13 0.51
N PHE A 355 8.67 5.58 1.51
CA PHE A 355 8.75 4.90 2.80
C PHE A 355 7.48 5.19 3.59
N ILE A 356 6.75 4.14 3.94
CA ILE A 356 5.58 4.20 4.80
C ILE A 356 5.83 3.24 5.97
N SER A 357 5.66 3.73 7.19
CA SER A 357 5.75 2.88 8.37
C SER A 357 4.60 3.13 9.34
N PHE A 358 4.18 2.05 9.98
CA PHE A 358 3.15 2.03 11.00
C PHE A 358 3.75 1.56 12.31
N GLN A 359 3.51 2.32 13.39
CA GLN A 359 4.06 2.05 14.71
C GLN A 359 3.16 2.55 15.83
N LYS A 360 3.30 1.95 16.97
CA LYS A 360 2.56 2.27 18.20
C LYS A 360 2.92 3.64 18.78
N SER A 361 4.14 4.11 18.52
CA SER A 361 4.66 5.42 18.93
C SER A 361 5.64 5.96 17.89
N PRO A 362 5.61 7.26 17.57
CA PRO A 362 6.61 7.88 16.69
C PRO A 362 8.04 7.71 17.20
N GLN A 363 8.22 7.53 18.52
CA GLN A 363 9.53 7.32 19.11
C GLN A 363 10.26 6.11 18.53
N GLN A 364 9.53 5.02 18.17
CA GLN A 364 10.14 3.84 17.56
C GLN A 364 10.87 4.17 16.25
N PHE A 365 10.26 5.02 15.41
CA PHE A 365 10.92 5.48 14.20
C PHE A 365 12.10 6.39 14.50
N ILE A 366 11.95 7.30 15.45
CA ILE A 366 13.04 8.20 15.88
C ILE A 366 14.24 7.40 16.38
N ASP A 367 14.01 6.36 17.19
CA ASP A 367 15.08 5.50 17.73
C ASP A 367 15.79 4.67 16.63
N ILE A 368 15.10 4.34 15.53
CA ILE A 368 15.70 3.62 14.40
C ILE A 368 16.48 4.57 13.48
N GLN A 369 16.00 5.82 13.34
CA GLN A 369 16.57 6.79 12.40
C GLN A 369 17.80 7.51 12.98
N ASN A 370 17.93 7.66 14.31
CA ASN A 370 19.09 8.22 14.99
C ASN A 370 20.21 7.17 15.12
#